data_1b44a8be2e7c49aae71b159d7c561009
#
_entry.id   1b44a8be2e7c49aae71b159d7c561009
#
_cell.length_a   1.000
_cell.length_b   1.000
_cell.length_c   1.000
_cell.angle_alpha   90.00
_cell.angle_beta   90.00
_cell.angle_gamma   90.00
#
_symmetry.space_group_name_H-M   'P 1'
#
loop_
_entity.id
_entity.type
_entity.pdbx_description
1 polymer ?
#
loop_
_entity_poly.entity_id
_entity_poly.type
_entity_poly.pdbx_seq_one_letter_code
_entity_poly.pdbx_strand_id
1 'polypeptide(L)'
;MTDALAASQDAITQARIALEQIGRHLAGKVGVERRVDTQRLNRVQPEAFQVARHLAQTTAAEAMLQWARNHGEHEHELTRLYCAMTCADLSRWTRFNEPQLGLKVAGFDGIDADFMTEMLATERISAIGQAVIARDSLPAGPYGHSETHQMVQQQFARFSDEKVAPIAEETHCHDKLIPEELLQAMGELGVFGISIPDEYGGMFMDHRTMIIATEELSRGSLGAGGSVITRPEICAKAILVGGTEEQKQHWLPKIASGEHIVSVAVTEPDAGSD
;
A
#
# COMPACT_ATOMS: atom_id res chain seq x y z
N MET A 1 18.97 -26.36 12.46
CA MET A 1 18.07 -25.27 12.85
C MET A 1 16.89 -25.35 11.91
N THR A 2 15.72 -25.70 12.44
CA THR A 2 14.46 -25.62 11.68
C THR A 2 14.28 -24.19 11.20
N ASP A 3 13.97 -24.02 9.92
CA ASP A 3 13.68 -22.70 9.34
C ASP A 3 12.48 -22.08 10.08
N ALA A 4 12.71 -21.03 10.85
CA ALA A 4 11.67 -20.37 11.66
C ALA A 4 10.48 -19.87 10.83
N LEU A 5 10.65 -19.71 9.51
CA LEU A 5 9.64 -19.24 8.58
C LEU A 5 8.97 -20.35 7.76
N ALA A 6 9.37 -21.63 7.94
CA ALA A 6 8.87 -22.73 7.11
C ALA A 6 7.34 -22.87 7.17
N ALA A 7 6.75 -22.92 8.37
CA ALA A 7 5.29 -23.01 8.53
C ALA A 7 4.55 -21.82 7.90
N SER A 8 5.11 -20.61 8.02
CA SER A 8 4.57 -19.40 7.37
C SER A 8 4.64 -19.47 5.86
N GLN A 9 5.76 -19.98 5.32
CA GLN A 9 5.94 -20.16 3.88
C GLN A 9 4.92 -21.14 3.32
N ASP A 10 4.72 -22.28 4.00
CA ASP A 10 3.75 -23.29 3.60
C ASP A 10 2.32 -22.75 3.66
N ALA A 11 1.95 -22.03 4.73
CA ALA A 11 0.65 -21.42 4.90
C ALA A 11 0.35 -20.41 3.76
N ILE A 12 1.28 -19.54 3.43
CA ILE A 12 1.11 -18.55 2.33
C ILE A 12 1.05 -19.23 0.97
N THR A 13 1.80 -20.33 0.78
CA THR A 13 1.71 -21.14 -0.44
C THR A 13 0.31 -21.73 -0.61
N GLN A 14 -0.28 -22.28 0.44
CA GLN A 14 -1.66 -22.79 0.42
C GLN A 14 -2.69 -21.66 0.16
N ALA A 15 -2.51 -20.50 0.79
CA ALA A 15 -3.34 -19.33 0.53
C ALA A 15 -3.28 -18.89 -0.93
N ARG A 16 -2.10 -18.89 -1.55
CA ARG A 16 -1.91 -18.58 -2.97
C ARG A 16 -2.65 -19.57 -3.88
N ILE A 17 -2.54 -20.86 -3.60
CA ILE A 17 -3.24 -21.93 -4.35
C ILE A 17 -4.75 -21.72 -4.28
N ALA A 18 -5.29 -21.43 -3.08
CA ALA A 18 -6.71 -21.16 -2.88
C ALA A 18 -7.17 -19.93 -3.69
N LEU A 19 -6.42 -18.84 -3.64
CA LEU A 19 -6.72 -17.61 -4.40
C LEU A 19 -6.69 -17.82 -5.91
N GLU A 20 -5.72 -18.59 -6.41
CA GLU A 20 -5.66 -18.92 -7.83
C GLU A 20 -6.85 -19.78 -8.28
N GLN A 21 -7.31 -20.70 -7.43
CA GLN A 21 -8.51 -21.51 -7.70
C GLN A 21 -9.75 -20.62 -7.79
N ILE A 22 -9.94 -19.69 -6.82
CA ILE A 22 -11.07 -18.75 -6.80
C ILE A 22 -10.98 -17.80 -8.00
N GLY A 23 -9.81 -17.24 -8.25
CA GLY A 23 -9.57 -16.30 -9.37
C GLY A 23 -9.87 -16.92 -10.71
N ARG A 24 -9.43 -18.17 -10.97
CA ARG A 24 -9.75 -18.91 -12.20
C ARG A 24 -11.25 -19.16 -12.33
N HIS A 25 -11.93 -19.50 -11.24
CA HIS A 25 -13.37 -19.70 -11.23
C HIS A 25 -14.15 -18.42 -11.57
N LEU A 26 -13.78 -17.31 -10.97
CA LEU A 26 -14.39 -15.99 -11.28
C LEU A 26 -14.06 -15.54 -12.70
N ALA A 27 -12.83 -15.74 -13.16
CA ALA A 27 -12.42 -15.42 -14.53
C ALA A 27 -13.28 -16.18 -15.54
N GLY A 28 -13.65 -17.44 -15.26
CA GLY A 28 -14.59 -18.21 -16.07
C GLY A 28 -16.01 -17.61 -16.12
N LYS A 29 -16.43 -16.93 -15.04
CA LYS A 29 -17.77 -16.28 -15.00
C LYS A 29 -17.81 -14.96 -15.76
N VAL A 30 -16.70 -14.21 -15.77
CA VAL A 30 -16.65 -12.84 -16.30
C VAL A 30 -15.91 -12.73 -17.65
N GLY A 31 -15.17 -13.75 -18.03
CA GLY A 31 -14.34 -13.76 -19.25
C GLY A 31 -15.18 -13.98 -20.51
N VAL A 32 -14.92 -13.19 -21.55
CA VAL A 32 -15.39 -13.39 -22.92
C VAL A 32 -14.23 -13.11 -23.86
N GLU A 33 -13.87 -14.08 -24.72
CA GLU A 33 -12.80 -13.93 -25.72
C GLU A 33 -11.46 -13.36 -25.15
N ARG A 34 -11.04 -13.83 -23.97
CA ARG A 34 -9.86 -13.36 -23.22
C ARG A 34 -9.93 -11.92 -22.70
N ARG A 35 -11.13 -11.32 -22.66
CA ARG A 35 -11.38 -10.01 -22.05
C ARG A 35 -12.35 -10.16 -20.88
N VAL A 36 -12.31 -9.21 -19.98
CA VAL A 36 -13.29 -9.11 -18.88
C VAL A 36 -14.52 -8.39 -19.43
N ASP A 37 -15.68 -9.02 -19.31
CA ASP A 37 -16.96 -8.40 -19.59
C ASP A 37 -17.41 -7.60 -18.36
N THR A 38 -17.54 -6.29 -18.49
CA THR A 38 -17.87 -5.38 -17.40
C THR A 38 -19.24 -5.68 -16.78
N GLN A 39 -20.25 -6.00 -17.59
CA GLN A 39 -21.59 -6.30 -17.08
C GLN A 39 -21.60 -7.60 -16.27
N ARG A 40 -20.80 -8.58 -16.68
CA ARG A 40 -20.64 -9.83 -15.92
C ARG A 40 -19.82 -9.59 -14.65
N LEU A 41 -18.78 -8.75 -14.72
CA LEU A 41 -17.99 -8.37 -13.56
C LEU A 41 -18.85 -7.71 -12.49
N ASN A 42 -19.75 -6.80 -12.87
CA ASN A 42 -20.67 -6.13 -11.94
C ASN A 42 -21.54 -7.09 -11.14
N ARG A 43 -21.84 -8.27 -11.67
CA ARG A 43 -22.62 -9.31 -10.97
C ARG A 43 -21.84 -10.06 -9.90
N VAL A 44 -20.52 -10.02 -9.94
CA VAL A 44 -19.59 -10.70 -9.02
C VAL A 44 -18.58 -9.71 -8.43
N GLN A 45 -18.90 -8.42 -8.44
CA GLN A 45 -18.02 -7.35 -7.99
C GLN A 45 -17.56 -7.51 -6.53
N PRO A 46 -18.44 -7.86 -5.56
CA PRO A 46 -18.01 -8.08 -4.18
C PRO A 46 -16.98 -9.20 -4.06
N GLU A 47 -17.17 -10.31 -4.76
CA GLU A 47 -16.24 -11.45 -4.76
C GLU A 47 -14.92 -11.08 -5.45
N ALA A 48 -14.99 -10.39 -6.59
CA ALA A 48 -13.80 -9.93 -7.32
C ALA A 48 -12.97 -8.95 -6.47
N PHE A 49 -13.62 -8.03 -5.75
CA PHE A 49 -12.95 -7.12 -4.80
C PHE A 49 -12.23 -7.90 -3.68
N GLN A 50 -12.90 -8.88 -3.08
CA GLN A 50 -12.29 -9.68 -2.02
C GLN A 50 -11.10 -10.50 -2.52
N VAL A 51 -11.18 -11.06 -3.72
CA VAL A 51 -10.05 -11.74 -4.35
C VAL A 51 -8.87 -10.79 -4.55
N ALA A 52 -9.11 -9.59 -5.06
CA ALA A 52 -8.06 -8.58 -5.23
C ALA A 52 -7.42 -8.18 -3.89
N ARG A 53 -8.23 -7.97 -2.84
CA ARG A 53 -7.78 -7.65 -1.50
C ARG A 53 -6.89 -8.76 -0.91
N HIS A 54 -7.36 -10.00 -0.95
CA HIS A 54 -6.59 -11.13 -0.42
C HIS A 54 -5.34 -11.42 -1.26
N LEU A 55 -5.40 -11.18 -2.56
CA LEU A 55 -4.22 -11.28 -3.43
C LEU A 55 -3.13 -10.27 -3.02
N ALA A 56 -3.53 -9.02 -2.74
CA ALA A 56 -2.60 -8.00 -2.27
C ALA A 56 -1.98 -8.38 -0.91
N GLN A 57 -2.80 -8.85 0.05
CA GLN A 57 -2.32 -9.31 1.36
C GLN A 57 -1.36 -10.50 1.24
N THR A 58 -1.68 -11.50 0.41
CA THR A 58 -0.82 -12.66 0.19
C THR A 58 0.49 -12.27 -0.48
N THR A 59 0.45 -11.34 -1.45
CA THR A 59 1.67 -10.82 -2.10
C THR A 59 2.54 -10.04 -1.11
N ALA A 60 1.94 -9.26 -0.21
CA ALA A 60 2.67 -8.60 0.87
C ALA A 60 3.31 -9.60 1.84
N ALA A 61 2.60 -10.68 2.18
CA ALA A 61 3.15 -11.75 3.03
C ALA A 61 4.35 -12.46 2.37
N GLU A 62 4.29 -12.72 1.07
CA GLU A 62 5.41 -13.27 0.29
C GLU A 62 6.63 -12.34 0.32
N ALA A 63 6.41 -11.04 0.16
CA ALA A 63 7.48 -10.04 0.25
C ALA A 63 8.07 -9.97 1.66
N MET A 64 7.23 -10.02 2.71
CA MET A 64 7.69 -10.06 4.10
C MET A 64 8.52 -11.32 4.40
N LEU A 65 8.12 -12.48 3.88
CA LEU A 65 8.88 -13.72 4.03
C LEU A 65 10.28 -13.61 3.40
N GLN A 66 10.38 -13.00 2.20
CA GLN A 66 11.67 -12.77 1.55
C GLN A 66 12.56 -11.81 2.35
N TRP A 67 11.96 -10.72 2.84
CA TRP A 67 12.65 -9.73 3.64
C TRP A 67 13.13 -10.32 4.97
N ALA A 68 12.27 -11.02 5.71
CA ALA A 68 12.58 -11.57 7.03
C ALA A 68 13.73 -12.57 7.04
N ARG A 69 13.99 -13.29 5.94
CA ARG A 69 15.09 -14.28 5.85
C ARG A 69 16.47 -13.71 6.20
N ASN A 70 16.66 -12.41 6.02
CA ASN A 70 17.93 -11.72 6.27
C ASN A 70 17.88 -10.87 7.55
N HIS A 71 16.85 -11.06 8.40
CA HIS A 71 16.62 -10.28 9.60
C HIS A 71 16.54 -11.14 10.86
N GLY A 72 16.34 -10.52 12.01
CA GLY A 72 16.36 -11.17 13.30
C GLY A 72 15.03 -11.79 13.74
N GLU A 73 15.01 -12.26 14.97
CA GLU A 73 13.85 -12.95 15.56
C GLU A 73 12.60 -12.06 15.59
N HIS A 74 12.76 -10.77 15.87
CA HIS A 74 11.63 -9.84 15.90
C HIS A 74 10.92 -9.75 14.55
N GLU A 75 11.67 -9.61 13.47
CA GLU A 75 11.16 -9.53 12.11
C GLU A 75 10.55 -10.87 11.66
N HIS A 76 11.11 -11.99 12.12
CA HIS A 76 10.50 -13.30 11.93
C HIS A 76 9.13 -13.37 12.61
N GLU A 77 9.01 -12.92 13.85
CA GLU A 77 7.75 -12.94 14.60
C GLU A 77 6.67 -12.07 13.97
N LEU A 78 7.02 -10.85 13.52
CA LEU A 78 6.10 -9.99 12.79
C LEU A 78 5.61 -10.64 11.49
N THR A 79 6.53 -11.26 10.76
CA THR A 79 6.22 -11.95 9.50
C THR A 79 5.34 -13.17 9.73
N ARG A 80 5.64 -13.99 10.73
CA ARG A 80 4.83 -15.16 11.13
C ARG A 80 3.41 -14.75 11.48
N LEU A 81 3.25 -13.69 12.29
CA LEU A 81 1.95 -13.16 12.67
C LEU A 81 1.17 -12.67 11.46
N TYR A 82 1.81 -11.89 10.59
CA TYR A 82 1.15 -11.36 9.39
C TYR A 82 0.70 -12.48 8.44
N CYS A 83 1.52 -13.52 8.25
CA CYS A 83 1.17 -14.70 7.46
C CYS A 83 -0.04 -15.44 8.06
N ALA A 84 -0.04 -15.66 9.36
CA ALA A 84 -1.16 -16.32 10.06
C ALA A 84 -2.46 -15.51 9.94
N MET A 85 -2.41 -14.19 10.15
CA MET A 85 -3.57 -13.31 10.01
C MET A 85 -4.11 -13.31 8.57
N THR A 86 -3.23 -13.25 7.56
CA THR A 86 -3.59 -13.31 6.14
C THR A 86 -4.32 -14.62 5.81
N CYS A 87 -3.79 -15.75 6.27
CA CYS A 87 -4.42 -17.06 6.05
C CYS A 87 -5.76 -17.18 6.77
N ALA A 88 -5.86 -16.71 8.02
CA ALA A 88 -7.09 -16.74 8.79
C ALA A 88 -8.21 -15.89 8.13
N ASP A 89 -7.87 -14.68 7.66
CA ASP A 89 -8.83 -13.80 7.02
C ASP A 89 -9.36 -14.41 5.70
N LEU A 90 -8.47 -14.93 4.86
CA LEU A 90 -8.84 -15.61 3.62
C LEU A 90 -9.68 -16.87 3.88
N SER A 91 -9.26 -17.71 4.82
CA SER A 91 -9.99 -18.94 5.18
C SER A 91 -11.39 -18.63 5.70
N ARG A 92 -11.51 -17.65 6.59
CA ARG A 92 -12.79 -17.18 7.11
C ARG A 92 -13.70 -16.69 5.99
N TRP A 93 -13.20 -15.79 5.14
CA TRP A 93 -13.98 -15.27 4.02
C TRP A 93 -14.44 -16.37 3.10
N THR A 94 -13.56 -17.27 2.71
CA THR A 94 -13.86 -18.38 1.80
C THR A 94 -14.93 -19.30 2.38
N ARG A 95 -14.76 -19.74 3.63
CA ARG A 95 -15.71 -20.65 4.30
C ARG A 95 -17.13 -20.10 4.32
N PHE A 96 -17.30 -18.81 4.62
CA PHE A 96 -18.63 -18.20 4.69
C PHE A 96 -19.22 -17.83 3.33
N ASN A 97 -18.42 -17.82 2.27
CA ASN A 97 -18.86 -17.44 0.92
C ASN A 97 -18.83 -18.60 -0.09
N GLU A 98 -18.54 -19.82 0.32
CA GLU A 98 -18.60 -21.00 -0.56
C GLU A 98 -19.93 -21.13 -1.33
N PRO A 99 -21.11 -20.90 -0.71
CA PRO A 99 -22.37 -20.97 -1.44
C PRO A 99 -22.51 -19.92 -2.56
N GLN A 100 -22.06 -18.68 -2.30
CA GLN A 100 -22.10 -17.58 -3.27
C GLN A 100 -21.05 -17.76 -4.38
N LEU A 101 -19.87 -18.22 -4.01
CA LEU A 101 -18.81 -18.57 -4.96
C LEU A 101 -19.26 -19.71 -5.88
N GLY A 102 -20.08 -20.66 -5.38
CA GLY A 102 -20.42 -21.88 -6.09
C GLY A 102 -19.19 -22.78 -6.30
N LEU A 103 -18.25 -22.71 -5.39
CA LEU A 103 -16.96 -23.38 -5.44
C LEU A 103 -16.53 -23.80 -4.03
N LYS A 104 -16.22 -25.10 -3.87
CA LYS A 104 -15.54 -25.56 -2.67
C LYS A 104 -14.03 -25.38 -2.84
N VAL A 105 -13.45 -24.52 -2.00
CA VAL A 105 -12.03 -24.17 -2.08
C VAL A 105 -11.22 -25.19 -1.28
N ALA A 106 -10.28 -25.85 -1.96
CA ALA A 106 -9.28 -26.71 -1.31
C ALA A 106 -8.06 -25.87 -0.90
N GLY A 107 -7.28 -26.37 0.04
CA GLY A 107 -5.97 -25.80 0.41
C GLY A 107 -5.83 -25.39 1.85
N PHE A 108 -6.92 -25.07 2.55
CA PHE A 108 -6.82 -24.67 3.97
C PHE A 108 -6.61 -25.84 4.92
N ASP A 109 -6.99 -27.06 4.53
CA ASP A 109 -6.77 -28.28 5.34
C ASP A 109 -5.27 -28.64 5.44
N GLY A 110 -4.42 -28.10 4.59
CA GLY A 110 -2.97 -28.30 4.62
C GLY A 110 -2.21 -27.24 5.42
N ILE A 111 -2.89 -26.24 5.97
CA ILE A 111 -2.24 -25.24 6.83
C ILE A 111 -2.05 -25.85 8.23
N ASP A 112 -0.84 -25.73 8.76
CA ASP A 112 -0.48 -26.19 10.09
C ASP A 112 -1.36 -25.52 11.16
N ALA A 113 -2.20 -26.32 11.81
CA ALA A 113 -3.14 -25.86 12.83
C ALA A 113 -2.41 -25.39 14.11
N ASP A 114 -1.30 -25.99 14.46
CA ASP A 114 -0.50 -25.61 15.63
C ASP A 114 0.15 -24.24 15.39
N PHE A 115 0.70 -24.00 14.18
CA PHE A 115 1.19 -22.69 13.76
C PHE A 115 0.11 -21.61 13.86
N MET A 116 -1.09 -21.88 13.34
CA MET A 116 -2.20 -20.93 13.39
C MET A 116 -2.65 -20.65 14.81
N THR A 117 -2.74 -21.69 15.64
CA THR A 117 -3.16 -21.57 17.05
C THR A 117 -2.12 -20.78 17.87
N GLU A 118 -0.84 -21.08 17.69
CA GLU A 118 0.26 -20.36 18.33
C GLU A 118 0.24 -18.86 17.97
N MET A 119 0.24 -18.55 16.67
CA MET A 119 0.43 -17.18 16.22
C MET A 119 -0.78 -16.28 16.45
N LEU A 120 -1.99 -16.85 16.46
CA LEU A 120 -3.23 -16.09 16.68
C LEU A 120 -3.68 -16.06 18.13
N ALA A 121 -2.94 -16.68 19.05
CA ALA A 121 -3.20 -16.58 20.48
C ALA A 121 -3.04 -15.13 20.97
N THR A 122 -3.97 -14.68 21.82
CA THR A 122 -3.97 -13.31 22.37
C THR A 122 -2.66 -12.99 23.09
N GLU A 123 -2.11 -13.96 23.84
CA GLU A 123 -0.85 -13.82 24.55
C GLU A 123 0.32 -13.59 23.59
N ARG A 124 0.33 -14.30 22.44
CA ARG A 124 1.37 -14.17 21.44
C ARG A 124 1.32 -12.80 20.75
N ILE A 125 0.13 -12.37 20.34
CA ILE A 125 -0.10 -11.05 19.74
C ILE A 125 0.32 -9.95 20.74
N SER A 126 -0.06 -10.06 22.00
CA SER A 126 0.34 -9.12 23.04
C SER A 126 1.86 -9.06 23.23
N ALA A 127 2.53 -10.22 23.26
CA ALA A 127 4.00 -10.28 23.40
C ALA A 127 4.72 -9.59 22.22
N ILE A 128 4.25 -9.83 20.99
CA ILE A 128 4.79 -9.15 19.79
C ILE A 128 4.55 -7.64 19.89
N GLY A 129 3.35 -7.21 20.30
CA GLY A 129 3.04 -5.78 20.48
C GLY A 129 3.93 -5.12 21.54
N GLN A 130 4.18 -5.79 22.67
CA GLN A 130 5.11 -5.30 23.70
C GLN A 130 6.55 -5.19 23.18
N ALA A 131 7.00 -6.14 22.34
CA ALA A 131 8.31 -6.08 21.71
C ALA A 131 8.45 -4.88 20.76
N VAL A 132 7.39 -4.52 20.03
CA VAL A 132 7.34 -3.29 19.19
C VAL A 132 7.46 -2.04 20.07
N ILE A 133 6.71 -1.96 21.17
CA ILE A 133 6.74 -0.82 22.10
C ILE A 133 8.14 -0.67 22.73
N ALA A 134 8.77 -1.78 23.11
CA ALA A 134 10.12 -1.77 23.69
C ALA A 134 11.21 -1.29 22.71
N ARG A 135 10.90 -1.22 21.41
CA ARG A 135 11.77 -0.70 20.35
C ARG A 135 11.35 0.72 19.90
N ASP A 136 10.88 1.55 20.80
CA ASP A 136 10.39 2.90 20.53
C ASP A 136 9.27 2.94 19.47
N SER A 137 8.44 1.89 19.46
CA SER A 137 7.35 1.68 18.48
C SER A 137 7.84 1.52 17.03
N LEU A 138 9.11 1.18 16.83
CA LEU A 138 9.60 0.78 15.51
C LEU A 138 9.14 -0.64 15.20
N PRO A 139 8.26 -0.84 14.21
CA PRO A 139 7.65 -2.14 13.97
C PRO A 139 8.67 -3.17 13.46
N ALA A 140 9.66 -2.74 12.68
CA ALA A 140 10.60 -3.64 12.03
C ALA A 140 11.97 -2.98 11.82
N GLY A 141 12.94 -3.80 11.41
CA GLY A 141 14.29 -3.36 11.03
C GLY A 141 14.36 -2.72 9.63
N PRO A 142 15.58 -2.57 9.10
CA PRO A 142 15.77 -1.88 7.82
C PRO A 142 15.00 -2.57 6.68
N TYR A 143 14.35 -1.77 5.85
CA TYR A 143 13.52 -2.23 4.73
C TYR A 143 14.29 -2.53 3.44
N GLY A 144 15.64 -2.63 3.51
CA GLY A 144 16.49 -2.86 2.35
C GLY A 144 16.53 -1.66 1.39
N HIS A 145 16.42 -0.46 1.92
CA HIS A 145 16.61 0.78 1.15
C HIS A 145 18.05 0.91 0.68
N SER A 146 18.26 1.33 -0.57
CA SER A 146 19.56 1.78 -1.06
C SER A 146 20.02 3.03 -0.29
N GLU A 147 21.30 3.37 -0.37
CA GLU A 147 21.83 4.61 0.23
C GLU A 147 21.01 5.84 -0.22
N THR A 148 20.68 5.90 -1.50
CA THR A 148 19.86 6.98 -2.06
C THR A 148 18.46 7.04 -1.42
N HIS A 149 17.79 5.89 -1.27
CA HIS A 149 16.48 5.84 -0.60
C HIS A 149 16.55 6.20 0.88
N GLN A 150 17.64 5.83 1.56
CA GLN A 150 17.89 6.24 2.96
C GLN A 150 18.09 7.76 3.07
N MET A 151 18.83 8.37 2.15
CA MET A 151 18.99 9.83 2.10
C MET A 151 17.65 10.53 1.88
N VAL A 152 16.84 10.03 0.95
CA VAL A 152 15.49 10.55 0.69
C VAL A 152 14.64 10.41 1.95
N GLN A 153 14.61 9.25 2.58
CA GLN A 153 13.86 9.04 3.83
C GLN A 153 14.27 10.02 4.91
N GLN A 154 15.57 10.18 5.17
CA GLN A 154 16.08 11.11 6.18
C GLN A 154 15.70 12.58 5.88
N GLN A 155 15.73 12.96 4.61
CA GLN A 155 15.36 14.31 4.19
C GLN A 155 13.88 14.58 4.42
N PHE A 156 13.00 13.65 3.99
CA PHE A 156 11.56 13.80 4.17
C PHE A 156 11.14 13.64 5.64
N ALA A 157 11.77 12.76 6.40
CA ALA A 157 11.53 12.63 7.84
C ALA A 157 11.83 13.94 8.57
N ARG A 158 13.00 14.54 8.31
CA ARG A 158 13.37 15.84 8.90
C ARG A 158 12.38 16.93 8.52
N PHE A 159 12.04 17.05 7.24
CA PHE A 159 11.06 18.04 6.77
C PHE A 159 9.70 17.82 7.45
N SER A 160 9.26 16.58 7.58
CA SER A 160 8.02 16.22 8.25
C SER A 160 8.03 16.65 9.72
N ASP A 161 9.11 16.36 10.44
CA ASP A 161 9.25 16.71 11.86
C ASP A 161 9.34 18.23 12.10
N GLU A 162 10.04 18.95 11.21
CA GLU A 162 10.28 20.38 11.37
C GLU A 162 9.16 21.28 10.84
N LYS A 163 8.44 20.84 9.79
CA LYS A 163 7.48 21.70 9.06
C LYS A 163 6.04 21.18 9.07
N VAL A 164 5.84 19.85 9.02
CA VAL A 164 4.50 19.27 8.89
C VAL A 164 3.89 18.97 10.27
N ALA A 165 4.62 18.23 11.11
CA ALA A 165 4.11 17.80 12.42
C ALA A 165 3.73 18.98 13.35
N PRO A 166 4.47 20.10 13.42
CA PRO A 166 4.14 21.20 14.31
C PRO A 166 2.81 21.89 14.04
N ILE A 167 2.30 21.82 12.79
CA ILE A 167 1.03 22.45 12.41
C ILE A 167 -0.12 21.45 12.29
N ALA A 168 0.16 20.15 12.45
CA ALA A 168 -0.79 19.09 12.16
C ALA A 168 -2.06 19.18 13.00
N GLU A 169 -1.91 19.30 14.32
CA GLU A 169 -3.03 19.40 15.26
C GLU A 169 -3.88 20.64 15.01
N GLU A 170 -3.24 21.79 14.88
CA GLU A 170 -3.90 23.08 14.63
C GLU A 170 -4.70 23.05 13.31
N THR A 171 -4.10 22.51 12.24
CA THR A 171 -4.75 22.39 10.93
C THR A 171 -5.95 21.44 11.00
N HIS A 172 -5.80 20.28 11.65
CA HIS A 172 -6.84 19.26 11.68
C HIS A 172 -7.99 19.63 12.62
N CYS A 173 -7.69 20.02 13.87
CA CYS A 173 -8.71 20.25 14.89
C CYS A 173 -9.53 21.53 14.66
N HIS A 174 -8.98 22.51 13.94
CA HIS A 174 -9.65 23.78 13.66
C HIS A 174 -10.09 23.95 12.20
N ASP A 175 -10.08 22.85 11.42
CA ASP A 175 -10.51 22.84 10.00
C ASP A 175 -9.83 23.94 9.17
N LYS A 176 -8.51 24.13 9.41
CA LYS A 176 -7.74 25.17 8.73
C LYS A 176 -7.25 24.69 7.36
N LEU A 177 -7.08 25.64 6.45
CA LEU A 177 -6.36 25.38 5.22
C LEU A 177 -4.89 25.11 5.52
N ILE A 178 -4.26 24.31 4.65
CA ILE A 178 -2.80 24.09 4.69
C ILE A 178 -2.12 25.43 4.43
N PRO A 179 -1.20 25.88 5.29
CA PRO A 179 -0.51 27.16 5.10
C PRO A 179 0.25 27.22 3.77
N GLU A 180 0.19 28.38 3.11
CA GLU A 180 0.85 28.61 1.84
C GLU A 180 2.37 28.47 1.95
N GLU A 181 2.93 28.86 3.09
CA GLU A 181 4.36 28.71 3.40
C GLU A 181 4.80 27.24 3.43
N LEU A 182 3.91 26.32 3.86
CA LEU A 182 4.19 24.88 3.81
C LEU A 182 4.17 24.38 2.37
N LEU A 183 3.20 24.81 1.56
CA LEU A 183 3.12 24.43 0.14
C LEU A 183 4.34 24.94 -0.64
N GLN A 184 4.78 26.18 -0.37
CA GLN A 184 6.01 26.71 -0.95
C GLN A 184 7.23 25.90 -0.54
N ALA A 185 7.39 25.60 0.76
CA ALA A 185 8.50 24.80 1.26
C ALA A 185 8.51 23.36 0.66
N MET A 186 7.34 22.77 0.42
CA MET A 186 7.22 21.50 -0.30
C MET A 186 7.66 21.61 -1.77
N GLY A 187 7.30 22.70 -2.44
CA GLY A 187 7.76 22.99 -3.80
C GLY A 187 9.29 23.13 -3.88
N GLU A 188 9.88 23.90 -2.96
CA GLU A 188 11.34 24.08 -2.84
C GLU A 188 12.07 22.75 -2.54
N LEU A 189 11.46 21.85 -1.77
CA LEU A 189 11.97 20.50 -1.52
C LEU A 189 11.83 19.59 -2.76
N GLY A 190 11.04 19.98 -3.76
CA GLY A 190 10.79 19.20 -4.98
C GLY A 190 9.73 18.13 -4.82
N VAL A 191 8.91 18.17 -3.76
CA VAL A 191 7.85 17.19 -3.46
C VAL A 191 6.95 16.92 -4.65
N PHE A 192 6.55 17.98 -5.37
CA PHE A 192 5.59 17.88 -6.47
C PHE A 192 6.20 17.33 -7.77
N GLY A 193 7.54 17.34 -7.87
CA GLY A 193 8.27 16.84 -9.03
C GLY A 193 8.66 15.35 -8.96
N ILE A 194 8.45 14.66 -7.84
CA ILE A 194 8.93 13.29 -7.64
C ILE A 194 8.36 12.28 -8.66
N SER A 195 7.18 12.53 -9.20
CA SER A 195 6.53 11.67 -10.19
C SER A 195 6.64 12.16 -11.63
N ILE A 196 7.36 13.26 -11.85
CA ILE A 196 7.49 13.90 -13.15
C ILE A 196 8.90 13.67 -13.70
N PRO A 197 9.05 13.22 -14.95
CA PRO A 197 10.36 13.03 -15.58
C PRO A 197 11.19 14.31 -15.67
N ASP A 198 12.50 14.15 -15.69
CA ASP A 198 13.48 15.27 -15.77
C ASP A 198 13.26 16.14 -16.99
N GLU A 199 12.86 15.58 -18.13
CA GLU A 199 12.58 16.30 -19.38
C GLU A 199 11.45 17.34 -19.23
N TYR A 200 10.61 17.21 -18.20
CA TYR A 200 9.56 18.15 -17.85
C TYR A 200 9.83 18.86 -16.51
N GLY A 201 11.09 18.91 -16.09
CA GLY A 201 11.51 19.64 -14.89
C GLY A 201 11.20 18.93 -13.57
N GLY A 202 10.89 17.65 -13.60
CA GLY A 202 10.68 16.81 -12.41
C GLY A 202 11.96 16.17 -11.89
N MET A 203 11.80 15.26 -10.95
CA MET A 203 12.89 14.52 -10.29
C MET A 203 12.52 13.03 -10.15
N PHE A 204 11.83 12.47 -11.14
CA PHE A 204 11.40 11.08 -11.05
C PHE A 204 12.61 10.14 -10.94
N MET A 205 12.70 9.44 -9.82
CA MET A 205 13.71 8.41 -9.60
C MET A 205 13.10 7.03 -9.78
N ASP A 206 12.16 6.68 -8.90
CA ASP A 206 11.39 5.45 -8.96
C ASP A 206 10.12 5.55 -8.09
N HIS A 207 9.26 4.53 -8.15
CA HIS A 207 8.05 4.49 -7.34
C HIS A 207 8.32 4.33 -5.84
N ARG A 208 9.46 3.76 -5.44
CA ARG A 208 9.84 3.61 -4.04
C ARG A 208 10.12 4.97 -3.41
N THR A 209 10.77 5.87 -4.12
CA THR A 209 10.97 7.26 -3.69
C THR A 209 9.66 7.96 -3.36
N MET A 210 8.64 7.79 -4.22
CA MET A 210 7.31 8.34 -3.99
C MET A 210 6.64 7.76 -2.74
N ILE A 211 6.77 6.44 -2.52
CA ILE A 211 6.22 5.77 -1.33
C ILE A 211 6.89 6.29 -0.06
N ILE A 212 8.22 6.39 -0.04
CA ILE A 212 9.00 6.90 1.10
C ILE A 212 8.59 8.34 1.43
N ALA A 213 8.52 9.22 0.43
CA ALA A 213 8.12 10.61 0.63
C ALA A 213 6.69 10.72 1.19
N THR A 214 5.76 9.92 0.64
CA THR A 214 4.37 9.89 1.11
C THR A 214 4.27 9.37 2.54
N GLU A 215 5.01 8.32 2.89
CA GLU A 215 5.04 7.74 4.24
C GLU A 215 5.53 8.76 5.26
N GLU A 216 6.67 9.38 5.02
CA GLU A 216 7.26 10.33 5.97
C GLU A 216 6.41 11.61 6.13
N LEU A 217 5.88 12.15 5.05
CA LEU A 217 4.98 13.30 5.12
C LEU A 217 3.66 12.95 5.83
N SER A 218 3.12 11.75 5.58
CA SER A 218 1.90 11.27 6.23
C SER A 218 2.10 10.97 7.72
N ARG A 219 3.31 10.57 8.13
CA ARG A 219 3.70 10.40 9.53
C ARG A 219 3.56 11.70 10.30
N GLY A 220 3.94 12.82 9.71
CA GLY A 220 3.72 14.15 10.31
C GLY A 220 2.26 14.56 10.31
N SER A 221 1.60 14.45 9.16
CA SER A 221 0.17 14.69 8.98
C SER A 221 -0.30 14.10 7.66
N LEU A 222 -1.34 13.28 7.69
CA LEU A 222 -1.96 12.79 6.46
C LEU A 222 -2.58 13.95 5.65
N GLY A 223 -3.25 14.88 6.30
CA GLY A 223 -3.91 16.02 5.66
C GLY A 223 -2.94 17.06 5.12
N ALA A 224 -2.06 17.57 5.98
CA ALA A 224 -1.14 18.65 5.65
C ALA A 224 0.11 18.17 4.86
N GLY A 225 0.44 16.90 4.94
CA GLY A 225 1.61 16.31 4.27
C GLY A 225 1.24 15.31 3.18
N GLY A 226 0.78 14.12 3.56
CA GLY A 226 0.57 13.02 2.63
C GLY A 226 -0.44 13.27 1.52
N SER A 227 -1.54 13.98 1.79
CA SER A 227 -2.55 14.28 0.77
C SER A 227 -2.10 15.31 -0.26
N VAL A 228 -1.14 16.16 0.09
CA VAL A 228 -0.65 17.22 -0.81
C VAL A 228 0.21 16.63 -1.93
N ILE A 229 1.00 15.60 -1.64
CA ILE A 229 1.88 14.95 -2.62
C ILE A 229 1.10 14.07 -3.61
N THR A 230 0.02 13.42 -3.18
CA THR A 230 -0.70 12.45 -4.03
C THR A 230 -1.47 13.10 -5.18
N ARG A 231 -1.97 14.32 -5.00
CA ARG A 231 -2.76 15.03 -6.03
C ARG A 231 -1.94 15.42 -7.24
N PRO A 232 -0.78 16.09 -7.10
CA PRO A 232 0.13 16.35 -8.21
C PRO A 232 0.55 15.08 -8.93
N GLU A 233 0.82 13.99 -8.20
CA GLU A 233 1.19 12.71 -8.79
C GLU A 233 0.11 12.16 -9.73
N ILE A 234 -1.15 12.12 -9.29
CA ILE A 234 -2.27 11.63 -10.10
C ILE A 234 -2.44 12.48 -11.36
N CYS A 235 -2.44 13.81 -11.23
CA CYS A 235 -2.61 14.71 -12.36
C CYS A 235 -1.43 14.66 -13.32
N ALA A 236 -0.20 14.61 -12.83
CA ALA A 236 1.00 14.50 -13.65
C ALA A 236 0.97 13.20 -14.47
N LYS A 237 0.64 12.08 -13.86
CA LYS A 237 0.50 10.78 -14.56
C LYS A 237 -0.61 10.81 -15.61
N ALA A 238 -1.75 11.44 -15.33
CA ALA A 238 -2.82 11.58 -16.30
C ALA A 238 -2.37 12.40 -17.53
N ILE A 239 -1.66 13.51 -17.31
CA ILE A 239 -1.10 14.33 -18.39
C ILE A 239 0.00 13.58 -19.17
N LEU A 240 0.88 12.86 -18.48
CA LEU A 240 1.94 12.05 -19.12
C LEU A 240 1.38 10.98 -20.05
N VAL A 241 0.28 10.33 -19.66
CA VAL A 241 -0.34 9.24 -20.43
C VAL A 241 -1.26 9.75 -21.51
N GLY A 242 -2.09 10.76 -21.22
CA GLY A 242 -3.19 11.20 -22.08
C GLY A 242 -3.01 12.59 -22.72
N GLY A 243 -2.05 13.38 -22.26
CA GLY A 243 -1.81 14.74 -22.77
C GLY A 243 -1.04 14.76 -24.09
N THR A 244 -1.28 15.80 -24.89
CA THR A 244 -0.43 16.11 -26.05
C THR A 244 0.94 16.59 -25.57
N GLU A 245 1.96 16.56 -26.45
CA GLU A 245 3.30 17.02 -26.09
C GLU A 245 3.30 18.50 -25.65
N GLU A 246 2.50 19.32 -26.33
CA GLU A 246 2.32 20.74 -25.97
C GLU A 246 1.73 20.88 -24.55
N GLN A 247 0.75 20.07 -24.18
CA GLN A 247 0.18 20.05 -22.83
C GLN A 247 1.20 19.61 -21.78
N LYS A 248 1.99 18.60 -22.08
CA LYS A 248 3.05 18.12 -21.19
C LYS A 248 4.10 19.20 -20.93
N GLN A 249 4.62 19.82 -21.99
CA GLN A 249 5.60 20.90 -21.91
C GLN A 249 5.05 22.13 -21.18
N HIS A 250 3.75 22.39 -21.26
CA HIS A 250 3.15 23.55 -20.61
C HIS A 250 2.85 23.32 -19.14
N TRP A 251 2.27 22.16 -18.79
CA TRP A 251 1.73 21.92 -17.44
C TRP A 251 2.71 21.23 -16.49
N LEU A 252 3.45 20.24 -16.95
CA LEU A 252 4.27 19.42 -16.06
C LEU A 252 5.37 20.21 -15.34
N PRO A 253 6.09 21.16 -15.96
CA PRO A 253 7.06 21.97 -15.24
C PRO A 253 6.45 22.82 -14.13
N LYS A 254 5.25 23.36 -14.36
CA LYS A 254 4.54 24.19 -13.37
C LYS A 254 4.02 23.38 -12.20
N ILE A 255 3.61 22.13 -12.46
CA ILE A 255 3.25 21.18 -11.41
C ILE A 255 4.49 20.78 -10.62
N ALA A 256 5.59 20.43 -11.31
CA ALA A 256 6.83 20.00 -10.67
C ALA A 256 7.42 21.05 -9.73
N SER A 257 7.35 22.32 -10.11
CA SER A 257 7.84 23.45 -9.28
C SER A 257 6.88 23.83 -8.13
N GLY A 258 5.64 23.37 -8.17
CA GLY A 258 4.60 23.85 -7.25
C GLY A 258 3.99 25.22 -7.62
N GLU A 259 4.36 25.80 -8.77
CA GLU A 259 3.72 27.03 -9.28
C GLU A 259 2.20 26.82 -9.45
N HIS A 260 1.81 25.63 -9.88
CA HIS A 260 0.41 25.23 -10.00
C HIS A 260 0.11 24.02 -9.13
N ILE A 261 -0.67 24.25 -8.07
CA ILE A 261 -1.23 23.17 -7.26
C ILE A 261 -2.49 22.68 -7.95
N VAL A 262 -2.50 21.39 -8.23
CA VAL A 262 -3.58 20.74 -8.97
C VAL A 262 -4.46 19.89 -8.06
N SER A 263 -5.72 19.74 -8.44
CA SER A 263 -6.68 18.88 -7.77
C SER A 263 -7.43 18.00 -8.74
N VAL A 264 -7.95 16.88 -8.25
CA VAL A 264 -8.71 15.91 -9.04
C VAL A 264 -10.16 15.96 -8.61
N ALA A 265 -11.06 16.20 -9.56
CA ALA A 265 -12.50 16.08 -9.39
C ALA A 265 -12.96 14.88 -10.21
N VAL A 266 -13.34 13.79 -9.54
CA VAL A 266 -13.70 12.51 -10.18
C VAL A 266 -15.18 12.22 -10.04
N THR A 267 -15.72 12.36 -8.84
CA THR A 267 -17.13 12.10 -8.56
C THR A 267 -18.00 13.23 -9.13
N GLU A 268 -18.99 12.88 -9.92
CA GLU A 268 -20.01 13.77 -10.49
C GLU A 268 -21.33 13.61 -9.73
N PRO A 269 -22.32 14.53 -9.88
CA PRO A 269 -23.58 14.44 -9.14
C PRO A 269 -24.32 13.11 -9.29
N ASP A 270 -24.28 12.52 -10.48
CA ASP A 270 -25.00 11.29 -10.83
C ASP A 270 -24.06 10.07 -11.03
N ALA A 271 -22.76 10.22 -10.86
CA ALA A 271 -21.77 9.17 -11.08
C ALA A 271 -20.64 9.23 -10.03
N GLY A 272 -20.42 8.13 -9.33
CA GLY A 272 -19.36 7.98 -8.32
C GLY A 272 -18.51 6.75 -8.58
N SER A 273 -18.75 5.70 -7.80
CA SER A 273 -17.97 4.44 -7.91
C SER A 273 -18.36 3.59 -9.13
N ASP A 274 -19.38 3.93 -9.86
CA ASP A 274 -19.85 3.23 -11.07
C ASP A 274 -19.84 4.16 -12.28
#